data_dbcb1141aa21200ca60ab093a912e72b
#
_entry.id   dbcb1141aa21200ca60ab093a912e72b
#
_cell.length_a   1.000
_cell.length_b   1.000
_cell.length_c   1.000
_cell.angle_alpha   90.00
_cell.angle_beta   90.00
_cell.angle_gamma   90.00
#
_symmetry.space_group_name_H-M   'P 1'
#
loop_
_entity.id
_entity.type
_entity.pdbx_description
1 polymer ?
#
loop_
_entity_poly.entity_id
_entity_poly.type
_entity_poly.pdbx_seq_one_letter_code
_entity_poly.pdbx_strand_id
1 'polypeptide(L)'
;MRDGHVTWIAWGRRKDEATGKFPNGGWARLNSIKSGKWKPWHPRPVLIAADQFMEKDHDNQSRWVPLDTRMAIQGLLAERDDEMRVYVVTINTPPEYAWIHDRWPRLVRLTDQ
;
A
#
# COMPACT_ATOMS: atom_id res chain seq x y z
N MET A 1 0.60 8.90 -10.80
CA MET A 1 -0.01 8.45 -12.05
C MET A 1 0.60 9.21 -13.19
N ARG A 2 0.93 8.51 -14.26
CA ARG A 2 1.73 9.13 -15.28
C ARG A 2 0.98 10.18 -16.12
N ASP A 3 -0.34 10.15 -16.13
CA ASP A 3 -1.16 11.15 -16.80
C ASP A 3 -1.69 12.23 -15.87
N GLY A 4 -1.26 12.20 -14.60
CA GLY A 4 -1.71 13.14 -13.61
C GLY A 4 -3.13 12.95 -13.12
N HIS A 5 -3.77 11.87 -13.52
CA HIS A 5 -5.12 11.56 -13.03
C HIS A 5 -5.12 11.18 -11.57
N VAL A 6 -6.11 11.67 -10.84
CA VAL A 6 -6.42 11.26 -9.49
C VAL A 6 -7.79 10.62 -9.49
N THR A 7 -7.89 9.42 -8.94
CA THR A 7 -9.15 8.71 -8.86
C THR A 7 -9.28 7.99 -7.52
N TRP A 8 -10.50 7.61 -7.17
CA TRP A 8 -10.79 6.88 -5.94
C TRP A 8 -10.93 5.40 -6.28
N ILE A 9 -10.15 4.56 -5.58
CA ILE A 9 -10.17 3.12 -5.78
C ILE A 9 -10.30 2.48 -4.40
N ALA A 10 -11.10 1.43 -4.29
CA ALA A 10 -11.27 0.72 -3.02
C ALA A 10 -9.95 0.13 -2.54
N TRP A 11 -9.69 0.24 -1.24
CA TRP A 11 -8.46 -0.25 -0.63
C TRP A 11 -8.63 -1.70 -0.21
N GLY A 12 -7.86 -2.59 -0.86
CA GLY A 12 -7.78 -3.99 -0.47
C GLY A 12 -9.10 -4.74 -0.46
N ARG A 13 -9.14 -5.81 0.34
CA ARG A 13 -10.36 -6.60 0.55
C ARG A 13 -10.66 -6.69 2.04
N ARG A 14 -11.88 -6.31 2.42
CA ARG A 14 -12.32 -6.40 3.81
C ARG A 14 -12.68 -7.83 4.17
N LYS A 15 -12.58 -8.15 5.45
CA LYS A 15 -12.90 -9.49 5.96
C LYS A 15 -14.36 -9.87 5.74
N ASP A 16 -15.24 -8.90 5.71
CA ASP A 16 -16.69 -9.14 5.56
C ASP A 16 -17.14 -9.29 4.11
N GLU A 17 -16.24 -9.18 3.15
CA GLU A 17 -16.59 -9.42 1.76
C GLU A 17 -16.78 -10.91 1.51
N ALA A 18 -17.93 -11.27 0.96
CA ALA A 18 -18.35 -12.66 0.84
C ALA A 18 -17.55 -13.45 -0.21
N THR A 19 -17.05 -12.79 -1.24
CA THR A 19 -16.36 -13.47 -2.33
C THR A 19 -14.89 -13.08 -2.39
N GLY A 20 -14.02 -14.06 -2.48
CA GLY A 20 -12.60 -13.88 -2.37
C GLY A 20 -11.86 -13.68 -3.68
N LYS A 21 -12.28 -12.74 -4.53
CA LYS A 21 -11.57 -12.48 -5.78
C LYS A 21 -10.19 -11.87 -5.56
N PHE A 22 -10.02 -11.11 -4.50
CA PHE A 22 -8.80 -10.37 -4.20
C PHE A 22 -8.16 -10.89 -2.92
N PRO A 23 -6.84 -10.76 -2.79
CA PRO A 23 -6.17 -11.10 -1.52
C PRO A 23 -6.74 -10.31 -0.36
N ASN A 24 -6.80 -10.94 0.81
CA ASN A 24 -7.29 -10.34 2.05
C ASN A 24 -6.41 -9.16 2.50
N GLY A 25 -7.05 -8.21 3.17
CA GLY A 25 -6.37 -7.08 3.77
C GLY A 25 -6.05 -5.99 2.79
N GLY A 26 -5.23 -5.04 3.21
CA GLY A 26 -4.88 -3.88 2.41
C GLY A 26 -3.39 -3.77 2.11
N TRP A 27 -2.62 -4.84 2.28
CA TRP A 27 -1.15 -4.83 2.25
C TRP A 27 -0.61 -5.81 1.23
N ALA A 28 0.42 -5.39 0.50
CA ALA A 28 1.12 -6.25 -0.45
C ALA A 28 2.62 -6.15 -0.18
N ARG A 29 3.24 -7.26 0.20
CA ARG A 29 4.67 -7.28 0.46
C ARG A 29 5.45 -7.13 -0.85
N LEU A 30 6.44 -6.25 -0.85
CA LEU A 30 7.25 -6.00 -2.04
C LEU A 30 7.88 -7.29 -2.58
N ASN A 31 8.39 -8.14 -1.70
CA ASN A 31 9.00 -9.39 -2.14
C ASN A 31 7.98 -10.36 -2.76
N SER A 32 6.72 -10.33 -2.31
CA SER A 32 5.66 -11.14 -2.94
C SER A 32 5.34 -10.65 -4.34
N ILE A 33 5.36 -9.33 -4.52
CA ILE A 33 5.16 -8.73 -5.84
C ILE A 33 6.28 -9.16 -6.78
N LYS A 34 7.53 -9.05 -6.32
CA LYS A 34 8.70 -9.41 -7.12
C LYS A 34 8.75 -10.89 -7.46
N SER A 35 8.23 -11.75 -6.59
CA SER A 35 8.21 -13.20 -6.84
C SER A 35 7.08 -13.64 -7.77
N GLY A 36 6.20 -12.73 -8.15
CA GLY A 36 5.12 -13.01 -9.11
C GLY A 36 3.84 -13.53 -8.50
N LYS A 37 3.68 -13.50 -7.18
CA LYS A 37 2.46 -13.97 -6.52
C LYS A 37 1.23 -13.15 -6.90
N TRP A 38 1.44 -11.92 -7.34
CA TRP A 38 0.35 -11.01 -7.69
C TRP A 38 -0.02 -11.04 -9.17
N LYS A 39 0.68 -11.82 -10.00
CA LYS A 39 0.44 -11.88 -11.45
C LYS A 39 -1.03 -12.09 -11.84
N PRO A 40 -1.81 -12.94 -11.15
CA PRO A 40 -3.22 -13.15 -11.54
C PRO A 40 -4.07 -11.88 -11.45
N TRP A 41 -3.61 -10.85 -10.73
CA TRP A 41 -4.33 -9.59 -10.56
C TRP A 41 -3.74 -8.45 -11.38
N HIS A 42 -2.93 -8.75 -12.39
CA HIS A 42 -2.36 -7.76 -13.33
C HIS A 42 -1.77 -6.55 -12.61
N PRO A 43 -0.82 -6.74 -11.70
CA PRO A 43 -0.35 -5.69 -10.79
C PRO A 43 0.32 -4.54 -11.52
N ARG A 44 0.01 -3.33 -11.08
CA ARG A 44 0.65 -2.11 -11.59
C ARG A 44 0.97 -1.18 -10.43
N PRO A 45 2.14 -0.52 -10.45
CA PRO A 45 2.49 0.43 -9.41
C PRO A 45 1.68 1.72 -9.55
N VAL A 46 1.25 2.25 -8.42
CA VAL A 46 0.58 3.55 -8.35
C VAL A 46 1.11 4.31 -7.15
N LEU A 47 0.84 5.60 -7.10
CA LEU A 47 1.19 6.44 -5.97
C LEU A 47 -0.07 6.75 -5.18
N ILE A 48 0.03 6.64 -3.86
CA ILE A 48 -1.06 6.97 -2.94
C ILE A 48 -0.71 8.29 -2.28
N ALA A 49 -1.53 9.32 -2.54
CA ALA A 49 -1.34 10.62 -1.92
C ALA A 49 -1.84 10.58 -0.48
N ALA A 50 -0.99 11.01 0.45
CA ALA A 50 -1.35 11.06 1.86
C ALA A 50 -0.49 12.09 2.58
N ASP A 51 -1.05 12.69 3.63
CA ASP A 51 -0.32 13.62 4.48
C ASP A 51 0.38 12.90 5.61
N GLN A 52 -0.18 11.78 6.05
CA GLN A 52 0.36 10.98 7.14
C GLN A 52 -0.24 9.58 7.06
N PHE A 53 0.38 8.65 7.75
CA PHE A 53 -0.18 7.31 7.90
C PHE A 53 -0.13 6.90 9.37
N MET A 54 -0.95 5.93 9.71
CA MET A 54 -1.06 5.44 11.08
C MET A 54 -0.60 3.98 11.15
N GLU A 55 0.23 3.69 12.14
CA GLU A 55 0.60 2.32 12.49
C GLU A 55 0.35 2.09 13.97
N LYS A 56 -0.03 0.88 14.30
CA LYS A 56 -0.16 0.48 15.69
C LYS A 56 1.15 -0.05 16.19
N ASP A 57 1.60 0.45 17.35
CA ASP A 57 2.82 -0.03 17.97
C ASP A 57 2.54 -1.34 18.72
N HIS A 58 3.57 -1.88 19.37
CA HIS A 58 3.46 -3.16 20.07
C HIS A 58 2.52 -3.11 21.28
N ASP A 59 2.20 -1.92 21.77
CA ASP A 59 1.23 -1.71 22.84
C ASP A 59 -0.17 -1.40 22.30
N ASN A 60 -0.39 -1.59 21.00
CA ASN A 60 -1.65 -1.34 20.32
C ASN A 60 -2.05 0.14 20.34
N GLN A 61 -1.08 1.03 20.51
CA GLN A 61 -1.30 2.48 20.44
C GLN A 61 -1.14 2.97 19.01
N SER A 62 -2.03 3.86 18.61
CA SER A 62 -1.95 4.46 17.28
C SER A 62 -0.82 5.47 17.23
N ARG A 63 0.05 5.32 16.22
CA ARG A 63 1.15 6.23 15.99
C ARG A 63 0.99 6.84 14.61
N TRP A 64 0.88 8.15 14.55
CA TRP A 64 0.72 8.86 13.29
C TRP A 64 2.08 9.34 12.81
N VAL A 65 2.41 9.00 11.58
CA VAL A 65 3.69 9.36 10.99
C VAL A 65 3.43 10.33 9.83
N PRO A 66 3.93 11.56 9.93
CA PRO A 66 3.72 12.54 8.85
C PRO A 66 4.57 12.18 7.64
N LEU A 67 4.03 12.46 6.46
CA LEU A 67 4.73 12.30 5.20
C LEU A 67 5.22 13.66 4.73
N ASP A 68 6.48 13.71 4.29
CA ASP A 68 7.00 14.88 3.61
C ASP A 68 6.19 15.13 2.34
N THR A 69 5.99 16.39 1.97
CA THR A 69 5.20 16.75 0.79
C THR A 69 5.76 16.18 -0.51
N ARG A 70 7.04 15.79 -0.50
CA ARG A 70 7.69 15.18 -1.66
C ARG A 70 7.64 13.66 -1.65
N MET A 71 6.98 13.08 -0.67
CA MET A 71 6.89 11.63 -0.53
C MET A 71 5.47 11.16 -0.78
N ALA A 72 5.35 9.94 -1.24
CA ALA A 72 4.06 9.26 -1.38
C ALA A 72 4.22 7.81 -0.97
N ILE A 73 3.10 7.15 -0.67
CA ILE A 73 3.08 5.73 -0.38
C ILE A 73 2.97 4.99 -1.71
N GLN A 74 3.82 3.99 -1.92
CA GLN A 74 3.69 3.15 -3.10
C GLN A 74 2.50 2.22 -2.92
N GLY A 75 1.60 2.24 -3.91
CA GLY A 75 0.50 1.31 -3.97
C GLY A 75 0.69 0.30 -5.08
N LEU A 76 -0.07 -0.77 -5.00
CA LEU A 76 -0.20 -1.77 -6.03
C LEU A 76 -1.65 -1.79 -6.49
N LEU A 77 -1.87 -1.52 -7.76
CA LEU A 77 -3.20 -1.63 -8.35
C LEU A 77 -3.39 -3.06 -8.80
N ALA A 78 -4.41 -3.72 -8.25
CA ALA A 78 -4.78 -5.08 -8.61
C ALA A 78 -6.09 -5.06 -9.37
N GLU A 79 -6.17 -5.84 -10.44
CA GLU A 79 -7.36 -5.85 -11.30
C GLU A 79 -7.75 -7.29 -11.62
N ARG A 80 -9.05 -7.57 -11.51
CA ARG A 80 -9.59 -8.87 -11.90
C ARG A 80 -11.08 -8.73 -12.17
N ASP A 81 -11.56 -9.29 -13.29
CA ASP A 81 -12.98 -9.31 -13.65
C ASP A 81 -13.60 -7.91 -13.64
N ASP A 82 -12.87 -6.93 -14.19
CA ASP A 82 -13.30 -5.53 -14.29
C ASP A 82 -13.41 -4.80 -12.94
N GLU A 83 -12.92 -5.41 -11.87
CA GLU A 83 -12.80 -4.73 -10.58
C GLU A 83 -11.36 -4.36 -10.31
N MET A 84 -11.17 -3.24 -9.61
CA MET A 84 -9.84 -2.77 -9.22
C MET A 84 -9.80 -2.54 -7.72
N ARG A 85 -8.67 -2.88 -7.12
CA ARG A 85 -8.39 -2.59 -5.71
C ARG A 85 -6.95 -2.11 -5.60
N VAL A 86 -6.72 -1.24 -4.64
CA VAL A 86 -5.36 -0.77 -4.37
C VAL A 86 -4.88 -1.37 -3.05
N TYR A 87 -3.61 -1.76 -3.02
CA TYR A 87 -2.95 -2.28 -1.81
C TYR A 87 -1.75 -1.40 -1.50
N VAL A 88 -1.47 -1.22 -0.22
CA VAL A 88 -0.25 -0.52 0.20
C VAL A 88 0.92 -1.48 0.13
N VAL A 89 1.96 -1.11 -0.60
CA VAL A 89 3.16 -1.93 -0.70
C VAL A 89 3.98 -1.79 0.57
N THR A 90 4.37 -2.91 1.17
CA THR A 90 5.11 -2.91 2.44
C THR A 90 6.50 -3.50 2.26
N ILE A 91 7.40 -3.03 3.12
CA ILE A 91 8.78 -3.50 3.24
C ILE A 91 9.07 -3.81 4.70
N ASN A 92 10.24 -4.35 4.98
CA ASN A 92 10.70 -4.45 6.37
C ASN A 92 10.86 -3.03 6.93
N THR A 93 10.42 -2.84 8.16
CA THR A 93 10.46 -1.54 8.81
C THR A 93 11.91 -1.06 8.95
N PRO A 94 12.22 0.22 8.63
CA PRO A 94 13.53 0.79 8.92
C PRO A 94 13.84 0.71 10.41
N PRO A 95 15.12 0.56 10.79
CA PRO A 95 15.48 0.38 12.20
C PRO A 95 14.95 1.46 13.15
N GLU A 96 14.91 2.71 12.71
CA GLU A 96 14.43 3.82 13.54
C GLU A 96 12.95 3.75 13.88
N TYR A 97 12.17 2.94 13.16
CA TYR A 97 10.73 2.77 13.37
C TYR A 97 10.36 1.34 13.79
N ALA A 98 11.35 0.48 13.99
CA ALA A 98 11.08 -0.93 14.31
C ALA A 98 10.30 -1.09 15.61
N TRP A 99 10.39 -0.11 16.51
CA TRP A 99 9.65 -0.14 17.77
C TRP A 99 8.15 0.04 17.59
N ILE A 100 7.72 0.55 16.42
CA ILE A 100 6.30 0.75 16.13
C ILE A 100 5.70 -0.52 15.54
N HIS A 101 6.28 -1.03 14.46
CA HIS A 101 5.72 -2.18 13.75
C HIS A 101 6.80 -2.88 12.92
N ASP A 102 6.58 -4.18 12.65
CA ASP A 102 7.55 -4.98 11.87
C ASP A 102 7.50 -4.70 10.37
N ARG A 103 6.39 -4.21 9.87
CA ARG A 103 6.20 -3.89 8.46
C ARG A 103 5.88 -2.42 8.32
N TRP A 104 6.29 -1.85 7.20
CA TRP A 104 6.20 -0.41 6.98
C TRP A 104 5.77 -0.13 5.55
N PRO A 105 4.91 0.89 5.32
CA PRO A 105 4.58 1.26 3.94
C PRO A 105 5.84 1.66 3.19
N ARG A 106 5.93 1.26 1.93
CA ARG A 106 7.06 1.67 1.11
C ARG A 106 6.82 3.11 0.66
N LEU A 107 7.64 4.01 1.17
CA LEU A 107 7.57 5.42 0.81
C LEU A 107 8.49 5.67 -0.36
N VAL A 108 8.01 6.44 -1.32
CA VAL A 108 8.80 6.79 -2.50
C VAL A 108 8.82 8.29 -2.65
N ARG A 109 9.95 8.79 -3.14
CA ARG A 109 10.09 10.23 -3.37
C ARG A 109 9.44 10.60 -4.70
N LEU A 110 8.63 11.64 -4.66
CA LEU A 110 8.08 12.21 -5.87
C LEU A 110 9.19 12.96 -6.59
N THR A 111 9.36 12.66 -7.88
CA THR A 111 10.36 13.35 -8.67
C THR A 111 9.70 14.50 -9.40
N ASP A 112 10.43 15.60 -9.51
CA ASP A 112 10.00 16.73 -10.33
C ASP A 112 10.14 16.33 -11.80
N GLN A 113 9.08 16.46 -12.53
CA GLN A 113 9.05 16.12 -13.94
C GLN A 113 8.81 17.34 -14.77
#